data_35972755397855006a00c623983d1003
#
_entry.id   35972755397855006a00c623983d1003
#
_cell.length_a   1.000
_cell.length_b   1.000
_cell.length_c   1.000
_cell.angle_alpha   90.00
_cell.angle_beta   90.00
_cell.angle_gamma   90.00
#
_symmetry.space_group_name_H-M   'P 1'
#
loop_
_entity.id
_entity.type
_entity.pdbx_description
1 polymer ?
#
loop_
_entity_poly.entity_id
_entity_poly.type
_entity_poly.pdbx_seq_one_letter_code
_entity_poly.pdbx_strand_id
1 'polypeptide(L)'
;YARITTIDSFCLGIIREHYNQLDIDPAFRVGDEGELLLLRGSVMEQLLEDYYEAGDEEFSRFVETYATGKSDRGIEDHIMAVYNFSGSNPWPEKWLEACEKELEDYEEGSDDRLMETEWMRFLMWDVAMQTGEFCAQLKEALAVCDEENGPAAYIPMLTSDLRMLQAIGNAKDYGCLNELLGSASFDRLASIRSKEIDADKKSFVTGCRDRVKKAVGKLRDLYCFESIETVVRDLRGTAGAVRMLLRLAGE
;
A
#
# COMPACT_ATOMS: atom_id res chain seq x y z
N TYR A 1 15.92 -11.14 40.75
CA TYR A 1 16.77 -11.70 39.70
C TYR A 1 16.17 -11.32 38.33
N ALA A 2 16.97 -10.70 37.45
CA ALA A 2 16.54 -10.43 36.07
C ALA A 2 16.40 -11.78 35.33
N ARG A 3 15.22 -12.05 34.77
CA ARG A 3 15.01 -13.23 33.92
C ARG A 3 15.41 -12.84 32.48
N ILE A 4 16.49 -13.42 31.97
CA ILE A 4 16.87 -13.32 30.56
C ILE A 4 16.13 -14.44 29.84
N THR A 5 15.19 -14.10 28.95
CA THR A 5 14.33 -15.06 28.26
C THR A 5 13.88 -14.50 26.90
N THR A 6 13.29 -15.33 26.03
CA THR A 6 12.65 -14.87 24.81
C THR A 6 11.37 -14.11 25.12
N ILE A 7 10.89 -13.28 24.18
CA ILE A 7 9.63 -12.53 24.31
C ILE A 7 8.46 -13.50 24.59
N ASP A 8 8.38 -14.61 23.88
CA ASP A 8 7.32 -15.61 24.04
C ASP A 8 7.33 -16.22 25.46
N SER A 9 8.51 -16.60 25.95
CA SER A 9 8.65 -17.14 27.31
C SER A 9 8.32 -16.10 28.37
N PHE A 10 8.62 -14.83 28.14
CA PHE A 10 8.24 -13.72 29.02
C PHE A 10 6.72 -13.54 29.04
N CYS A 11 6.07 -13.46 27.86
CA CYS A 11 4.62 -13.36 27.75
C CYS A 11 3.91 -14.55 28.40
N LEU A 12 4.38 -15.77 28.15
CA LEU A 12 3.85 -16.98 28.78
C LEU A 12 3.98 -16.94 30.31
N GLY A 13 5.09 -16.39 30.83
CA GLY A 13 5.29 -16.17 32.27
C GLY A 13 4.25 -15.23 32.86
N ILE A 14 3.95 -14.10 32.20
CA ILE A 14 2.92 -13.14 32.60
C ILE A 14 1.54 -13.81 32.60
N ILE A 15 1.19 -14.54 31.54
CA ILE A 15 -0.10 -15.24 31.43
C ILE A 15 -0.26 -16.24 32.61
N ARG A 16 0.80 -17.00 32.92
CA ARG A 16 0.79 -17.97 34.07
C ARG A 16 0.71 -17.32 35.44
N GLU A 17 1.20 -16.10 35.57
CA GLU A 17 1.08 -15.34 36.83
C GLU A 17 -0.31 -14.70 37.01
N HIS A 18 -1.00 -14.42 35.91
CA HIS A 18 -2.27 -13.68 35.86
C HIS A 18 -3.44 -14.45 35.23
N TYR A 19 -3.36 -15.78 35.11
CA TYR A 19 -4.37 -16.64 34.49
C TYR A 19 -5.80 -16.40 35.00
N ASN A 20 -5.90 -16.11 36.31
CA ASN A 20 -7.17 -15.85 36.99
C ASN A 20 -7.83 -14.51 36.58
N GLN A 21 -7.07 -13.57 36.03
CA GLN A 21 -7.59 -12.29 35.49
C GLN A 21 -8.00 -12.41 34.03
N LEU A 22 -7.50 -13.44 33.36
CA LEU A 22 -7.74 -13.69 31.92
C LEU A 22 -8.79 -14.77 31.68
N ASP A 23 -9.39 -15.32 32.75
CA ASP A 23 -10.34 -16.45 32.72
C ASP A 23 -9.79 -17.68 31.97
N ILE A 24 -8.48 -17.93 32.11
CA ILE A 24 -7.77 -19.05 31.48
C ILE A 24 -7.60 -20.20 32.49
N ASP A 25 -7.83 -21.45 32.05
CA ASP A 25 -7.56 -22.63 32.85
C ASP A 25 -6.08 -22.66 33.28
N PRO A 26 -5.75 -22.77 34.57
CA PRO A 26 -4.37 -22.85 35.05
C PRO A 26 -3.58 -24.03 34.44
N ALA A 27 -4.25 -25.05 33.95
CA ALA A 27 -3.63 -26.21 33.28
C ALA A 27 -3.45 -26.00 31.76
N PHE A 28 -3.66 -24.76 31.23
CA PHE A 28 -3.52 -24.47 29.81
C PHE A 28 -2.12 -24.84 29.29
N ARG A 29 -2.09 -25.25 28.05
CA ARG A 29 -0.85 -25.46 27.29
C ARG A 29 -0.84 -24.62 26.03
N VAL A 30 0.33 -24.31 25.54
CA VAL A 30 0.49 -23.73 24.21
C VAL A 30 0.25 -24.84 23.19
N GLY A 31 -0.65 -24.61 22.24
CA GLY A 31 -0.89 -25.54 21.13
C GLY A 31 0.32 -25.61 20.20
N ASP A 32 0.54 -26.76 19.57
CA ASP A 32 1.53 -26.86 18.50
C ASP A 32 0.97 -26.30 17.18
N GLU A 33 1.88 -26.01 16.23
CA GLU A 33 1.48 -25.41 14.94
C GLU A 33 0.49 -26.28 14.16
N GLY A 34 0.64 -27.61 14.22
CA GLY A 34 -0.25 -28.54 13.52
C GLY A 34 -1.67 -28.53 14.09
N GLU A 35 -1.79 -28.52 15.43
CA GLU A 35 -3.09 -28.39 16.12
C GLU A 35 -3.76 -27.06 15.78
N LEU A 36 -3.00 -25.95 15.82
CA LEU A 36 -3.53 -24.62 15.50
C LEU A 36 -3.96 -24.52 14.03
N LEU A 37 -3.22 -25.13 13.10
CA LEU A 37 -3.59 -25.17 11.70
C LEU A 37 -4.91 -25.93 11.46
N LEU A 38 -5.05 -27.10 12.11
CA LEU A 38 -6.29 -27.89 12.02
C LEU A 38 -7.48 -27.15 12.63
N LEU A 39 -7.29 -26.52 13.79
CA LEU A 39 -8.33 -25.73 14.43
C LEU A 39 -8.78 -24.56 13.56
N ARG A 40 -7.84 -23.80 13.01
CA ARG A 40 -8.14 -22.68 12.10
C ARG A 40 -8.90 -23.15 10.85
N GLY A 41 -8.49 -24.28 10.27
CA GLY A 41 -9.20 -24.88 9.14
C GLY A 41 -10.64 -25.26 9.48
N SER A 42 -10.86 -25.87 10.64
CA SER A 42 -12.20 -26.24 11.09
C SER A 42 -13.09 -25.02 11.38
N VAL A 43 -12.53 -23.98 12.02
CA VAL A 43 -13.27 -22.72 12.27
C VAL A 43 -13.61 -22.03 10.95
N MET A 44 -12.68 -21.97 10.01
CA MET A 44 -12.89 -21.37 8.69
C MET A 44 -14.01 -22.08 7.92
N GLU A 45 -13.98 -23.42 7.90
CA GLU A 45 -15.02 -24.23 7.25
C GLU A 45 -16.40 -23.94 7.85
N GLN A 46 -16.51 -23.96 9.18
CA GLN A 46 -17.75 -23.65 9.88
C GLN A 46 -18.24 -22.23 9.62
N LEU A 47 -17.34 -21.24 9.66
CA LEU A 47 -17.67 -19.84 9.39
C LEU A 47 -18.28 -19.67 7.99
N LEU A 48 -17.66 -20.23 6.96
CA LEU A 48 -18.16 -20.12 5.60
C LEU A 48 -19.48 -20.87 5.42
N GLU A 49 -19.64 -22.07 6.02
CA GLU A 49 -20.90 -22.81 6.01
C GLU A 49 -22.04 -22.00 6.63
N ASP A 50 -21.83 -21.39 7.80
CA ASP A 50 -22.83 -20.57 8.49
C ASP A 50 -23.31 -19.39 7.61
N TYR A 51 -22.39 -18.71 6.91
CA TYR A 51 -22.74 -17.62 5.99
C TYR A 51 -23.47 -18.10 4.74
N TYR A 52 -23.11 -19.26 4.18
CA TYR A 52 -23.84 -19.87 3.07
C TYR A 52 -25.25 -20.32 3.47
N GLU A 53 -25.40 -20.90 4.67
CA GLU A 53 -26.70 -21.32 5.18
C GLU A 53 -27.62 -20.14 5.50
N ALA A 54 -27.05 -19.04 6.01
CA ALA A 54 -27.78 -17.80 6.28
C ALA A 54 -28.31 -17.12 5.00
N GLY A 55 -27.70 -17.40 3.85
CA GLY A 55 -28.07 -16.79 2.57
C GLY A 55 -27.82 -15.27 2.54
N ASP A 56 -26.76 -14.81 3.21
CA ASP A 56 -26.40 -13.39 3.29
C ASP A 56 -26.08 -12.83 1.91
N GLU A 57 -26.78 -11.76 1.51
CA GLU A 57 -26.62 -11.16 0.18
C GLU A 57 -25.27 -10.42 0.03
N GLU A 58 -24.76 -9.85 1.12
CA GLU A 58 -23.47 -9.14 1.12
C GLU A 58 -22.34 -10.15 0.98
N PHE A 59 -22.40 -11.25 1.71
CA PHE A 59 -21.49 -12.38 1.57
C PHE A 59 -21.53 -12.98 0.16
N SER A 60 -22.73 -13.19 -0.40
CA SER A 60 -22.87 -13.72 -1.76
C SER A 60 -22.18 -12.83 -2.80
N ARG A 61 -22.33 -11.50 -2.70
CA ARG A 61 -21.64 -10.53 -3.57
C ARG A 61 -20.13 -10.55 -3.38
N PHE A 62 -19.67 -10.69 -2.14
CA PHE A 62 -18.24 -10.83 -1.82
C PHE A 62 -17.66 -12.08 -2.48
N VAL A 63 -18.33 -13.22 -2.34
CA VAL A 63 -17.94 -14.49 -2.98
C VAL A 63 -17.88 -14.35 -4.49
N GLU A 64 -18.93 -13.81 -5.13
CA GLU A 64 -18.99 -13.60 -6.58
C GLU A 64 -17.84 -12.71 -7.10
N THR A 65 -17.41 -11.75 -6.28
CA THR A 65 -16.36 -10.80 -6.66
C THR A 65 -14.96 -11.39 -6.51
N TYR A 66 -14.71 -12.14 -5.44
CA TYR A 66 -13.35 -12.56 -5.05
C TYR A 66 -13.08 -14.06 -5.18
N ALA A 67 -14.11 -14.91 -5.31
CA ALA A 67 -13.89 -16.32 -5.60
C ALA A 67 -13.44 -16.51 -7.05
N THR A 68 -12.15 -16.59 -7.26
CA THR A 68 -11.58 -16.89 -8.56
C THR A 68 -11.55 -18.40 -8.78
N GLY A 69 -12.63 -18.98 -9.31
CA GLY A 69 -12.66 -20.40 -9.68
C GLY A 69 -13.82 -21.19 -9.07
N LYS A 70 -13.59 -22.49 -8.83
CA LYS A 70 -14.60 -23.43 -8.34
C LYS A 70 -14.46 -23.76 -6.84
N SER A 71 -13.64 -23.02 -6.10
CA SER A 71 -13.37 -23.27 -4.67
C SER A 71 -13.22 -21.96 -3.92
N ASP A 72 -13.57 -21.98 -2.63
CA ASP A 72 -13.50 -20.85 -1.72
C ASP A 72 -12.09 -20.55 -1.21
N ARG A 73 -11.10 -21.33 -1.65
CA ARG A 73 -9.71 -21.22 -1.19
C ARG A 73 -9.13 -19.81 -1.32
N GLY A 74 -9.51 -19.06 -2.37
CA GLY A 74 -9.08 -17.68 -2.53
C GLY A 74 -9.66 -16.75 -1.45
N ILE A 75 -10.89 -17.02 -1.02
CA ILE A 75 -11.57 -16.30 0.05
C ILE A 75 -10.92 -16.61 1.39
N GLU A 76 -10.70 -17.90 1.68
CA GLU A 76 -10.00 -18.36 2.88
C GLU A 76 -8.62 -17.69 3.02
N ASP A 77 -7.85 -17.64 1.93
CA ASP A 77 -6.54 -17.00 1.90
C ASP A 77 -6.63 -15.49 2.22
N HIS A 78 -7.65 -14.79 1.72
CA HIS A 78 -7.87 -13.37 2.02
C HIS A 78 -8.28 -13.15 3.47
N ILE A 79 -9.22 -13.95 4.00
CA ILE A 79 -9.65 -13.88 5.41
C ILE A 79 -8.44 -14.10 6.32
N MET A 80 -7.67 -15.16 6.06
CA MET A 80 -6.48 -15.49 6.84
C MET A 80 -5.40 -14.40 6.77
N ALA A 81 -5.23 -13.74 5.62
CA ALA A 81 -4.29 -12.63 5.48
C ALA A 81 -4.69 -11.45 6.38
N VAL A 82 -5.97 -11.06 6.39
CA VAL A 82 -6.48 -9.99 7.24
C VAL A 82 -6.42 -10.38 8.72
N TYR A 83 -6.82 -11.59 9.08
CA TYR A 83 -6.72 -12.12 10.44
C TYR A 83 -5.28 -12.05 10.97
N ASN A 84 -4.32 -12.57 10.22
CA ASN A 84 -2.92 -12.56 10.62
C ASN A 84 -2.36 -11.13 10.74
N PHE A 85 -2.78 -10.22 9.85
CA PHE A 85 -2.38 -8.82 9.91
C PHE A 85 -2.98 -8.11 11.13
N SER A 86 -4.27 -8.32 11.41
CA SER A 86 -4.94 -7.74 12.58
C SER A 86 -4.26 -8.14 13.88
N GLY A 87 -3.78 -9.40 13.98
CA GLY A 87 -3.05 -9.92 15.14
C GLY A 87 -1.71 -9.22 15.42
N SER A 88 -1.18 -8.42 14.48
CA SER A 88 -0.02 -7.55 14.72
C SER A 88 -0.36 -6.28 15.50
N ASN A 89 -1.65 -5.96 15.65
CA ASN A 89 -2.14 -4.82 16.43
C ASN A 89 -2.35 -5.23 17.90
N PRO A 90 -2.14 -4.32 18.86
CA PRO A 90 -2.39 -4.61 20.28
C PRO A 90 -3.86 -4.93 20.60
N TRP A 91 -4.78 -4.44 19.78
CA TRP A 91 -6.23 -4.60 19.92
C TRP A 91 -6.82 -4.95 18.55
N PRO A 92 -6.70 -6.22 18.09
CA PRO A 92 -7.11 -6.66 16.76
C PRO A 92 -8.57 -6.31 16.42
N GLU A 93 -9.49 -6.64 17.34
CA GLU A 93 -10.93 -6.39 17.17
C GLU A 93 -11.24 -4.89 16.98
N LYS A 94 -10.66 -4.03 17.81
CA LYS A 94 -10.85 -2.57 17.68
C LYS A 94 -10.26 -2.01 16.39
N TRP A 95 -9.19 -2.62 15.90
CA TRP A 95 -8.60 -2.22 14.63
C TRP A 95 -9.51 -2.61 13.46
N LEU A 96 -10.06 -3.83 13.47
CA LEU A 96 -11.03 -4.29 12.46
C LEU A 96 -12.30 -3.43 12.47
N GLU A 97 -12.88 -3.16 13.64
CA GLU A 97 -14.05 -2.27 13.81
C GLU A 97 -13.77 -0.85 13.26
N ALA A 98 -12.58 -0.30 13.52
CA ALA A 98 -12.20 1.02 13.01
C ALA A 98 -12.10 1.04 11.48
N CYS A 99 -11.52 -0.01 10.88
CA CYS A 99 -11.43 -0.17 9.44
C CYS A 99 -12.83 -0.35 8.80
N GLU A 100 -13.70 -1.14 9.41
CA GLU A 100 -15.07 -1.34 8.96
C GLU A 100 -15.86 -0.02 8.95
N LYS A 101 -15.77 0.73 10.04
CA LYS A 101 -16.41 2.04 10.16
C LYS A 101 -15.89 3.06 9.14
N GLU A 102 -14.61 3.04 8.85
CA GLU A 102 -14.04 3.91 7.80
C GLU A 102 -14.64 3.58 6.43
N LEU A 103 -14.88 2.29 6.14
CA LEU A 103 -15.50 1.86 4.88
C LEU A 103 -16.98 2.24 4.77
N GLU A 104 -17.73 2.29 5.88
CA GLU A 104 -19.12 2.80 5.88
C GLU A 104 -19.17 4.26 5.42
N ASP A 105 -18.22 5.08 5.88
CA ASP A 105 -18.09 6.47 5.44
C ASP A 105 -17.84 6.58 3.91
N TYR A 106 -17.23 5.57 3.27
CA TYR A 106 -17.00 5.54 1.81
C TYR A 106 -18.25 5.19 1.01
N GLU A 107 -19.12 4.33 1.52
CA GLU A 107 -20.37 3.98 0.84
C GLU A 107 -21.38 5.15 0.87
N GLU A 108 -21.47 5.86 1.98
CA GLU A 108 -22.48 6.88 2.24
C GLU A 108 -21.95 8.32 2.16
N GLY A 109 -20.63 8.50 2.18
CA GLY A 109 -19.98 9.81 2.22
C GLY A 109 -20.03 10.58 0.90
N SER A 110 -19.82 11.90 0.98
CA SER A 110 -19.62 12.76 -0.19
C SER A 110 -18.28 12.45 -0.87
N ASP A 111 -18.17 12.76 -2.18
CA ASP A 111 -16.95 12.57 -2.96
C ASP A 111 -15.75 13.29 -2.35
N ASP A 112 -15.95 14.44 -1.71
CA ASP A 112 -14.90 15.19 -1.00
C ASP A 112 -14.32 14.39 0.17
N ARG A 113 -15.15 13.65 0.93
CA ARG A 113 -14.69 12.81 2.04
C ARG A 113 -13.80 11.65 1.59
N LEU A 114 -14.10 11.06 0.43
CA LEU A 114 -13.29 10.00 -0.14
C LEU A 114 -11.86 10.48 -0.46
N MET A 115 -11.70 11.74 -0.82
CA MET A 115 -10.40 12.35 -1.10
C MET A 115 -9.59 12.70 0.16
N GLU A 116 -10.23 12.71 1.35
CA GLU A 116 -9.59 13.00 2.65
C GLU A 116 -9.20 11.75 3.45
N THR A 117 -9.33 10.58 2.87
CA THR A 117 -9.08 9.29 3.53
C THR A 117 -7.60 9.06 3.85
N GLU A 118 -7.31 8.19 4.83
CA GLU A 118 -5.94 7.87 5.21
C GLU A 118 -5.14 7.23 4.05
N TRP A 119 -5.77 6.38 3.25
CA TRP A 119 -5.10 5.78 2.09
C TRP A 119 -4.80 6.83 1.00
N MET A 120 -5.67 7.84 0.80
CA MET A 120 -5.37 8.95 -0.13
C MET A 120 -4.21 9.80 0.40
N ARG A 121 -4.18 10.09 1.70
CA ARG A 121 -3.04 10.79 2.34
C ARG A 121 -1.76 9.98 2.19
N PHE A 122 -1.84 8.66 2.37
CA PHE A 122 -0.69 7.78 2.17
C PHE A 122 -0.21 7.80 0.71
N LEU A 123 -1.13 7.72 -0.27
CA LEU A 123 -0.82 7.81 -1.69
C LEU A 123 -0.09 9.13 -2.01
N MET A 124 -0.63 10.25 -1.56
CA MET A 124 -0.02 11.57 -1.76
C MET A 124 1.37 11.65 -1.13
N TRP A 125 1.53 11.13 0.08
CA TRP A 125 2.81 11.07 0.78
C TRP A 125 3.81 10.17 0.04
N ASP A 126 3.42 8.99 -0.41
CA ASP A 126 4.28 8.05 -1.13
C ASP A 126 4.80 8.66 -2.43
N VAL A 127 3.93 9.30 -3.21
CA VAL A 127 4.34 10.02 -4.43
C VAL A 127 5.31 11.17 -4.11
N ALA A 128 5.05 11.94 -3.05
CA ALA A 128 5.93 13.03 -2.63
C ALA A 128 7.32 12.52 -2.23
N MET A 129 7.39 11.41 -1.50
CA MET A 129 8.65 10.77 -1.11
C MET A 129 9.43 10.28 -2.32
N GLN A 130 8.80 9.53 -3.21
CA GLN A 130 9.46 9.00 -4.42
C GLN A 130 9.94 10.11 -5.35
N THR A 131 9.12 11.13 -5.59
CA THR A 131 9.52 12.29 -6.41
C THR A 131 10.65 13.10 -5.76
N GLY A 132 10.71 13.15 -4.43
CA GLY A 132 11.83 13.71 -3.67
C GLY A 132 13.16 12.99 -3.97
N GLU A 133 13.16 11.67 -3.99
CA GLU A 133 14.32 10.85 -4.38
C GLU A 133 14.72 11.08 -5.85
N PHE A 134 13.73 11.16 -6.76
CA PHE A 134 14.00 11.45 -8.17
C PHE A 134 14.61 12.85 -8.36
N CYS A 135 14.14 13.83 -7.59
CA CYS A 135 14.74 15.18 -7.56
C CYS A 135 16.19 15.14 -7.09
N ALA A 136 16.51 14.34 -6.08
CA ALA A 136 17.90 14.18 -5.61
C ALA A 136 18.80 13.60 -6.71
N GLN A 137 18.35 12.53 -7.38
CA GLN A 137 19.09 11.91 -8.50
C GLN A 137 19.31 12.90 -9.67
N LEU A 138 18.31 13.71 -10.04
CA LEU A 138 18.48 14.71 -11.09
C LEU A 138 19.38 15.87 -10.67
N LYS A 139 19.42 16.24 -9.38
CA LYS A 139 20.38 17.25 -8.86
C LYS A 139 21.81 16.75 -8.94
N GLU A 140 22.07 15.48 -8.63
CA GLU A 140 23.38 14.85 -8.84
C GLU A 140 23.77 14.87 -10.34
N ALA A 141 22.85 14.50 -11.22
CA ALA A 141 23.07 14.55 -12.65
C ALA A 141 23.35 15.98 -13.15
N LEU A 142 22.67 17.00 -12.63
CA LEU A 142 22.91 18.40 -12.91
C LEU A 142 24.30 18.86 -12.44
N ALA A 143 24.73 18.43 -11.27
CA ALA A 143 26.09 18.75 -10.76
C ALA A 143 27.17 18.21 -11.70
N VAL A 144 27.01 16.96 -12.19
CA VAL A 144 27.93 16.36 -13.18
C VAL A 144 27.91 17.11 -14.52
N CYS A 145 26.75 17.65 -14.92
CA CYS A 145 26.68 18.47 -16.15
C CYS A 145 27.49 19.75 -16.06
N ASP A 146 27.66 20.32 -14.86
CA ASP A 146 28.35 21.59 -14.59
C ASP A 146 29.85 21.41 -14.36
N GLU A 147 30.34 20.18 -14.24
CA GLU A 147 31.76 19.87 -14.12
C GLU A 147 32.53 20.09 -15.43
N GLU A 148 33.87 20.19 -15.32
CA GLU A 148 34.77 20.24 -16.47
C GLU A 148 34.52 19.01 -17.39
N ASN A 149 34.37 19.23 -18.69
CA ASN A 149 33.98 18.21 -19.68
C ASN A 149 32.62 17.50 -19.42
N GLY A 150 31.76 18.08 -18.60
CA GLY A 150 30.40 17.61 -18.38
C GLY A 150 29.47 17.92 -19.56
N PRO A 151 28.32 17.22 -19.69
CA PRO A 151 27.35 17.45 -20.77
C PRO A 151 26.44 18.66 -20.48
N ALA A 152 27.01 19.87 -20.38
CA ALA A 152 26.31 21.11 -20.02
C ALA A 152 25.06 21.39 -20.90
N ALA A 153 25.05 20.90 -22.15
CA ALA A 153 23.88 21.04 -23.03
C ALA A 153 22.62 20.32 -22.52
N TYR A 154 22.74 19.44 -21.51
CA TYR A 154 21.59 18.75 -20.89
C TYR A 154 20.93 19.54 -19.76
N ILE A 155 21.61 20.56 -19.21
CA ILE A 155 21.14 21.35 -18.06
C ILE A 155 19.71 21.89 -18.26
N PRO A 156 19.33 22.49 -19.40
CA PRO A 156 17.97 23.02 -19.57
C PRO A 156 16.88 21.95 -19.42
N MET A 157 17.11 20.77 -20.03
CA MET A 157 16.15 19.67 -19.99
C MET A 157 16.03 19.05 -18.60
N LEU A 158 17.18 18.79 -17.93
CA LEU A 158 17.19 18.29 -16.55
C LEU A 158 16.56 19.27 -15.56
N THR A 159 16.75 20.59 -15.79
CA THR A 159 16.10 21.62 -14.97
C THR A 159 14.59 21.64 -15.19
N SER A 160 14.13 21.44 -16.42
CA SER A 160 12.69 21.28 -16.72
C SER A 160 12.11 20.05 -16.06
N ASP A 161 12.79 18.90 -16.18
CA ASP A 161 12.40 17.65 -15.53
C ASP A 161 12.32 17.80 -14.01
N LEU A 162 13.30 18.49 -13.39
CA LEU A 162 13.34 18.76 -11.95
C LEU A 162 12.13 19.60 -11.50
N ARG A 163 11.77 20.65 -12.26
CA ARG A 163 10.60 21.48 -11.95
C ARG A 163 9.30 20.68 -12.05
N MET A 164 9.18 19.84 -13.06
CA MET A 164 8.04 18.95 -13.23
C MET A 164 7.90 18.00 -12.03
N LEU A 165 8.99 17.34 -11.60
CA LEU A 165 8.98 16.45 -10.43
C LEU A 165 8.64 17.18 -9.14
N GLN A 166 9.17 18.39 -8.94
CA GLN A 166 8.83 19.22 -7.79
C GLN A 166 7.35 19.62 -7.79
N ALA A 167 6.77 19.90 -8.95
CA ALA A 167 5.34 20.19 -9.06
C ALA A 167 4.49 18.97 -8.68
N ILE A 168 4.86 17.77 -9.17
CA ILE A 168 4.18 16.51 -8.83
C ILE A 168 4.27 16.24 -7.32
N GLY A 169 5.46 16.32 -6.73
CA GLY A 169 5.67 16.06 -5.30
C GLY A 169 5.04 17.08 -4.36
N ASN A 170 4.70 18.28 -4.85
CA ASN A 170 4.02 19.35 -4.10
C ASN A 170 2.56 19.52 -4.52
N ALA A 171 1.96 18.53 -5.18
CA ALA A 171 0.54 18.58 -5.54
C ALA A 171 -0.32 18.74 -4.26
N LYS A 172 -1.27 19.69 -4.29
CA LYS A 172 -2.08 20.05 -3.12
C LYS A 172 -3.18 19.03 -2.81
N ASP A 173 -3.64 18.33 -3.82
CA ASP A 173 -4.72 17.33 -3.77
C ASP A 173 -4.52 16.29 -4.88
N TYR A 174 -5.31 15.23 -4.83
CA TYR A 174 -5.23 14.16 -5.81
C TYR A 174 -5.60 14.62 -7.23
N GLY A 175 -6.56 15.53 -7.39
CA GLY A 175 -6.92 16.07 -8.71
C GLY A 175 -5.72 16.75 -9.39
N CYS A 176 -5.04 17.62 -8.64
CA CYS A 176 -3.81 18.28 -9.08
C CYS A 176 -2.70 17.25 -9.38
N LEU A 177 -2.52 16.24 -8.52
CA LEU A 177 -1.57 15.17 -8.74
C LEU A 177 -1.85 14.40 -10.04
N ASN A 178 -3.11 14.02 -10.25
CA ASN A 178 -3.54 13.25 -11.42
C ASN A 178 -3.28 14.01 -12.73
N GLU A 179 -3.58 15.31 -12.77
CA GLU A 179 -3.28 16.18 -13.92
C GLU A 179 -1.78 16.30 -14.20
N LEU A 180 -0.99 16.59 -13.15
CA LEU A 180 0.46 16.75 -13.27
C LEU A 180 1.15 15.46 -13.69
N LEU A 181 0.77 14.34 -13.09
CA LEU A 181 1.34 13.04 -13.37
C LEU A 181 0.91 12.52 -14.77
N GLY A 182 -0.36 12.73 -15.13
CA GLY A 182 -0.89 12.38 -16.46
C GLY A 182 -0.24 13.15 -17.59
N SER A 183 0.05 14.45 -17.38
CA SER A 183 0.73 15.31 -18.35
C SER A 183 2.26 15.23 -18.34
N ALA A 184 2.84 14.47 -17.38
CA ALA A 184 4.29 14.38 -17.21
C ALA A 184 4.98 13.87 -18.48
N SER A 185 5.87 14.67 -19.02
CA SER A 185 6.63 14.37 -20.24
C SER A 185 8.09 14.79 -20.11
N PHE A 186 8.95 14.03 -20.75
CA PHE A 186 10.40 14.27 -20.76
C PHE A 186 10.84 14.66 -22.16
N ASP A 187 11.31 15.87 -22.31
CA ASP A 187 11.81 16.37 -23.59
C ASP A 187 13.01 15.56 -24.07
N ARG A 188 13.24 15.57 -25.39
CA ARG A 188 14.41 14.93 -25.98
C ARG A 188 15.66 15.67 -25.57
N LEU A 189 16.69 14.93 -25.10
CA LEU A 189 18.00 15.50 -24.80
C LEU A 189 18.65 16.09 -26.04
N ALA A 190 19.36 17.20 -25.86
CA ALA A 190 20.12 17.83 -26.94
C ALA A 190 21.16 16.87 -27.54
N SER A 191 21.39 16.98 -28.83
CA SER A 191 22.44 16.20 -29.50
C SER A 191 23.82 16.81 -29.23
N ILE A 192 24.66 16.06 -28.55
CA ILE A 192 26.03 16.48 -28.23
C ILE A 192 26.99 15.79 -29.19
N ARG A 193 27.71 16.58 -29.99
CA ARG A 193 28.68 16.10 -30.96
C ARG A 193 30.14 16.46 -30.60
N SER A 194 30.35 17.23 -29.52
CA SER A 194 31.71 17.59 -29.07
C SER A 194 32.44 16.36 -28.56
N LYS A 195 33.71 16.22 -28.97
CA LYS A 195 34.62 15.18 -28.49
C LYS A 195 35.27 15.51 -27.14
N GLU A 196 35.07 16.72 -26.64
CA GLU A 196 35.62 17.21 -25.36
C GLU A 196 34.78 16.72 -24.16
N ILE A 197 33.57 16.26 -24.41
CA ILE A 197 32.69 15.75 -23.34
C ILE A 197 33.08 14.35 -22.94
N ASP A 198 33.27 14.19 -21.61
CA ASP A 198 33.55 12.90 -20.99
C ASP A 198 32.37 11.91 -21.23
N ALA A 199 32.70 10.74 -21.81
CA ALA A 199 31.73 9.72 -22.15
C ALA A 199 31.07 9.10 -20.92
N ASP A 200 31.84 8.94 -19.81
CA ASP A 200 31.33 8.34 -18.58
C ASP A 200 30.36 9.31 -17.87
N LYS A 201 30.71 10.60 -17.79
CA LYS A 201 29.81 11.65 -17.27
C LYS A 201 28.51 11.73 -18.07
N LYS A 202 28.62 11.71 -19.39
CA LYS A 202 27.44 11.69 -20.28
C LYS A 202 26.58 10.44 -20.03
N SER A 203 27.20 9.26 -19.93
CA SER A 203 26.50 8.00 -19.65
C SER A 203 25.81 8.00 -18.29
N PHE A 204 26.50 8.52 -17.25
CA PHE A 204 25.94 8.68 -15.93
C PHE A 204 24.67 9.55 -15.94
N VAL A 205 24.74 10.73 -16.54
CA VAL A 205 23.63 11.69 -16.62
C VAL A 205 22.44 11.10 -17.38
N THR A 206 22.67 10.49 -18.54
CA THR A 206 21.60 9.86 -19.31
C THR A 206 20.99 8.68 -18.55
N GLY A 207 21.81 7.85 -17.90
CA GLY A 207 21.36 6.72 -17.10
C GLY A 207 20.51 7.14 -15.89
N CYS A 208 20.89 8.21 -15.17
CA CYS A 208 20.08 8.78 -14.09
C CYS A 208 18.72 9.24 -14.60
N ARG A 209 18.70 10.03 -15.67
CA ARG A 209 17.46 10.52 -16.26
C ARG A 209 16.55 9.42 -16.75
N ASP A 210 17.09 8.38 -17.38
CA ASP A 210 16.32 7.24 -17.89
C ASP A 210 15.69 6.43 -16.76
N ARG A 211 16.40 6.26 -15.62
CA ARG A 211 15.82 5.64 -14.41
C ARG A 211 14.65 6.45 -13.88
N VAL A 212 14.84 7.76 -13.72
CA VAL A 212 13.77 8.67 -13.27
C VAL A 212 12.58 8.65 -14.22
N LYS A 213 12.80 8.72 -15.52
CA LYS A 213 11.74 8.64 -16.53
C LYS A 213 10.92 7.33 -16.41
N LYS A 214 11.60 6.20 -16.25
CA LYS A 214 10.93 4.90 -16.07
C LYS A 214 10.14 4.85 -14.75
N ALA A 215 10.69 5.42 -13.69
CA ALA A 215 10.04 5.47 -12.39
C ALA A 215 8.78 6.35 -12.40
N VAL A 216 8.83 7.52 -13.03
CA VAL A 216 7.64 8.38 -13.24
C VAL A 216 6.58 7.67 -14.08
N GLY A 217 6.99 6.89 -15.10
CA GLY A 217 6.07 6.06 -15.87
C GLY A 217 5.33 5.05 -14.97
N LYS A 218 6.05 4.38 -14.07
CA LYS A 218 5.43 3.46 -13.10
C LYS A 218 4.48 4.17 -12.13
N LEU A 219 4.85 5.35 -11.63
CA LEU A 219 3.95 6.14 -10.78
C LEU A 219 2.66 6.49 -11.51
N ARG A 220 2.76 6.88 -12.78
CA ARG A 220 1.59 7.17 -13.60
C ARG A 220 0.71 5.93 -13.79
N ASP A 221 1.30 4.78 -14.10
CA ASP A 221 0.56 3.53 -14.30
C ASP A 221 -0.14 3.06 -13.01
N LEU A 222 0.42 3.37 -11.83
CA LEU A 222 -0.12 2.99 -10.53
C LEU A 222 -1.17 3.98 -10.00
N TYR A 223 -0.96 5.29 -10.19
CA TYR A 223 -1.68 6.33 -9.44
C TYR A 223 -2.43 7.34 -10.32
N CYS A 224 -2.34 7.24 -11.66
CA CYS A 224 -3.07 8.10 -12.57
C CYS A 224 -4.30 7.38 -13.12
N PHE A 225 -5.49 7.92 -12.85
CA PHE A 225 -6.76 7.39 -13.30
C PHE A 225 -7.41 8.34 -14.34
N GLU A 226 -8.36 7.83 -15.11
CA GLU A 226 -9.04 8.61 -16.16
C GLU A 226 -9.77 9.83 -15.59
N SER A 227 -10.43 9.68 -14.44
CA SER A 227 -11.08 10.77 -13.71
C SER A 227 -11.25 10.44 -12.23
N ILE A 228 -11.49 11.47 -11.41
CA ILE A 228 -11.81 11.32 -9.98
C ILE A 228 -13.12 10.54 -9.80
N GLU A 229 -14.11 10.77 -10.65
CA GLU A 229 -15.39 10.06 -10.61
C GLU A 229 -15.20 8.55 -10.82
N THR A 230 -14.25 8.15 -11.65
CA THR A 230 -13.89 6.72 -11.82
C THR A 230 -13.33 6.14 -10.52
N VAL A 231 -12.40 6.85 -9.86
CA VAL A 231 -11.83 6.42 -8.57
C VAL A 231 -12.92 6.28 -7.52
N VAL A 232 -13.79 7.28 -7.38
CA VAL A 232 -14.90 7.29 -6.42
C VAL A 232 -15.85 6.13 -6.67
N ARG A 233 -16.25 5.92 -7.92
CA ARG A 233 -17.15 4.81 -8.30
C ARG A 233 -16.54 3.45 -7.95
N ASP A 234 -15.28 3.24 -8.28
CA ASP A 234 -14.60 1.97 -8.07
C ASP A 234 -14.38 1.70 -6.57
N LEU A 235 -14.06 2.72 -5.78
CA LEU A 235 -13.97 2.62 -4.33
C LEU A 235 -15.29 2.23 -3.68
N ARG A 236 -16.39 2.93 -4.04
CA ARG A 236 -17.72 2.60 -3.54
C ARG A 236 -18.12 1.17 -3.93
N GLY A 237 -17.79 0.75 -5.15
CA GLY A 237 -18.06 -0.60 -5.62
C GLY A 237 -17.34 -1.70 -4.85
N THR A 238 -16.19 -1.40 -4.26
CA THR A 238 -15.38 -2.38 -3.51
C THR A 238 -15.54 -2.29 -1.99
N ALA A 239 -16.04 -1.17 -1.46
CA ALA A 239 -16.13 -0.92 -0.02
C ALA A 239 -16.93 -1.99 0.73
N GLY A 240 -18.12 -2.35 0.23
CA GLY A 240 -18.94 -3.40 0.83
C GLY A 240 -18.27 -4.76 0.87
N ALA A 241 -17.56 -5.14 -0.20
CA ALA A 241 -16.86 -6.42 -0.24
C ALA A 241 -15.66 -6.44 0.71
N VAL A 242 -14.92 -5.34 0.84
CA VAL A 242 -13.82 -5.23 1.80
C VAL A 242 -14.34 -5.22 3.23
N ARG A 243 -15.46 -4.57 3.50
CA ARG A 243 -16.13 -4.58 4.81
C ARG A 243 -16.55 -6.01 5.20
N MET A 244 -17.11 -6.79 4.27
CA MET A 244 -17.43 -8.19 4.51
C MET A 244 -16.17 -9.00 4.87
N LEU A 245 -15.05 -8.78 4.17
CA LEU A 245 -13.78 -9.44 4.47
C LEU A 245 -13.26 -9.10 5.88
N LEU A 246 -13.38 -7.84 6.31
CA LEU A 246 -12.98 -7.41 7.66
C LEU A 246 -13.84 -8.08 8.74
N ARG A 247 -15.15 -8.17 8.50
CA ARG A 247 -16.11 -8.85 9.40
C ARG A 247 -15.77 -10.33 9.55
N LEU A 248 -15.61 -11.04 8.42
CA LEU A 248 -15.22 -12.46 8.42
C LEU A 248 -13.89 -12.73 9.13
N ALA A 249 -12.95 -11.79 9.08
CA ALA A 249 -11.67 -11.92 9.77
C ALA A 249 -11.77 -11.60 11.29
N GLY A 250 -12.85 -10.97 11.74
CA GLY A 250 -13.12 -10.64 13.14
C GLY A 250 -13.91 -11.72 13.89
N GLU A 251 -14.64 -12.57 13.19
CA GLU A 251 -15.42 -13.70 13.74
C GLU A 251 -14.56 -14.96 13.90
#